data_2de86deb7c5eb8065338671cfbbb4642
#
_entry.id   2de86deb7c5eb8065338671cfbbb4642
#
_cell.length_a   1.000
_cell.length_b   1.000
_cell.length_c   1.000
_cell.angle_alpha   90.00
_cell.angle_beta   90.00
_cell.angle_gamma   90.00
#
_symmetry.space_group_name_H-M   'P 1'
#
loop_
_entity.id
_entity.type
_entity.pdbx_description
1 polymer ?
#
loop_
_entity_poly.entity_id
_entity_poly.type
_entity_poly.pdbx_seq_one_letter_code
_entity_poly.pdbx_strand_id
1 'polypeptide(L)'
;MKPTIPLFLGVFAVMALSNSIVPVLPAYSRDPAFQGAVYAAYFLGAFLMTLPSGILSDRYGPLAFVRAGLFLTFASGILISLTTSPFILVPARLLEGIGAGIFVASALSYVNAMPGHRRESGIYMALLNAGLVTGLFLAGWLDTVTSHPAAGIILFTLLSAVPAGVSLAAPETSSGQQSRKPCSVLPLVRDNCGIWYSSVILIGITGVAVSLYPEYSLLSPALVGFWTAAMSISTIAALILTSKAIWPPVPVIRASAILMGAGVLLTLVSPLGFLVLGWVAGMVIAAQLAALSGGHEQGTVMGLFSTSGYLGMTVLPFAAGLAARIAGYPAAFLLTAVLALSVVFFLRDSQCRKVQGFA
;
A
#
# COMPACT_ATOMS: atom_id res chain seq x y z
N MET A 1 27.33 -13.61 -4.58
CA MET A 1 26.45 -12.88 -3.64
C MET A 1 25.10 -13.57 -3.59
N LYS A 2 24.47 -13.70 -2.42
CA LYS A 2 23.11 -14.33 -2.37
C LYS A 2 22.12 -13.44 -3.12
N PRO A 3 21.33 -13.98 -4.06
CA PRO A 3 20.40 -13.18 -4.87
C PRO A 3 19.27 -12.53 -4.06
N THR A 4 19.13 -12.90 -2.79
CA THR A 4 18.12 -12.36 -1.85
C THR A 4 18.47 -10.97 -1.32
N ILE A 5 19.77 -10.59 -1.29
CA ILE A 5 20.22 -9.31 -0.70
C ILE A 5 19.57 -8.10 -1.42
N PRO A 6 19.63 -7.98 -2.77
CA PRO A 6 18.99 -6.87 -3.46
C PRO A 6 17.46 -6.85 -3.30
N LEU A 7 16.83 -8.01 -3.09
CA LEU A 7 15.38 -8.07 -2.88
C LEU A 7 14.98 -7.50 -1.51
N PHE A 8 15.70 -7.88 -0.46
CA PHE A 8 15.41 -7.45 0.90
C PHE A 8 15.77 -5.98 1.15
N LEU A 9 16.94 -5.54 0.70
CA LEU A 9 17.30 -4.13 0.73
C LEU A 9 16.38 -3.30 -0.17
N GLY A 10 16.02 -3.85 -1.33
CA GLY A 10 15.14 -3.21 -2.30
C GLY A 10 13.76 -2.94 -1.74
N VAL A 11 13.11 -3.94 -1.12
CA VAL A 11 11.75 -3.74 -0.59
C VAL A 11 11.72 -2.70 0.53
N PHE A 12 12.72 -2.70 1.41
CA PHE A 12 12.86 -1.69 2.43
C PHE A 12 13.03 -0.29 1.82
N ALA A 13 13.98 -0.13 0.90
CA ALA A 13 14.29 1.17 0.29
C ALA A 13 13.12 1.71 -0.56
N VAL A 14 12.48 0.86 -1.37
CA VAL A 14 11.31 1.24 -2.18
C VAL A 14 10.16 1.69 -1.30
N MET A 15 9.85 0.96 -0.23
CA MET A 15 8.75 1.34 0.67
C MET A 15 9.08 2.59 1.48
N ALA A 16 10.32 2.76 1.92
CA ALA A 16 10.74 3.95 2.64
C ALA A 16 10.68 5.20 1.74
N LEU A 17 11.20 5.12 0.52
CA LEU A 17 11.14 6.21 -0.44
C LEU A 17 9.68 6.58 -0.76
N SER A 18 8.85 5.61 -1.10
CA SER A 18 7.46 5.85 -1.51
C SER A 18 6.62 6.56 -0.46
N ASN A 19 6.90 6.31 0.81
CA ASN A 19 6.17 6.89 1.93
C ASN A 19 6.82 8.17 2.50
N SER A 20 8.03 8.49 2.10
CA SER A 20 8.78 9.66 2.60
C SER A 20 8.14 11.00 2.22
N ILE A 21 7.38 11.09 1.15
CA ILE A 21 6.72 12.32 0.73
C ILE A 21 5.51 12.69 1.60
N VAL A 22 4.87 11.70 2.23
CA VAL A 22 3.58 11.90 2.93
C VAL A 22 3.63 12.99 4.00
N PRO A 23 4.55 12.98 4.98
CA PRO A 23 4.57 13.97 6.05
C PRO A 23 4.95 15.37 5.55
N VAL A 24 5.59 15.47 4.39
CA VAL A 24 6.08 16.73 3.81
C VAL A 24 5.23 17.21 2.63
N LEU A 25 4.13 16.53 2.33
CA LEU A 25 3.25 16.85 1.21
C LEU A 25 2.73 18.29 1.21
N PRO A 26 2.37 18.91 2.37
CA PRO A 26 1.96 20.31 2.44
C PRO A 26 3.03 21.30 1.96
N ALA A 27 4.30 20.96 2.04
CA ALA A 27 5.39 21.83 1.56
C ALA A 27 5.41 21.99 0.03
N TYR A 28 4.84 21.01 -0.70
CA TYR A 28 4.74 21.05 -2.17
C TYR A 28 3.47 21.76 -2.65
N SER A 29 2.36 21.60 -1.94
CA SER A 29 1.12 22.32 -2.23
C SER A 29 0.13 22.19 -1.06
N ARG A 30 -0.58 23.27 -0.76
CA ARG A 30 -1.68 23.29 0.20
C ARG A 30 -3.03 22.95 -0.41
N ASP A 31 -3.11 22.75 -1.74
CA ASP A 31 -4.34 22.30 -2.41
C ASP A 31 -4.63 20.83 -2.07
N PRO A 32 -5.73 20.51 -1.36
CA PRO A 32 -6.08 19.15 -0.99
C PRO A 32 -6.34 18.24 -2.20
N ALA A 33 -6.85 18.77 -3.31
CA ALA A 33 -7.04 18.00 -4.53
C ALA A 33 -5.69 17.58 -5.13
N PHE A 34 -4.69 18.46 -5.08
CA PHE A 34 -3.34 18.14 -5.52
C PHE A 34 -2.69 17.10 -4.60
N GLN A 35 -2.82 17.23 -3.27
CA GLN A 35 -2.29 16.24 -2.32
C GLN A 35 -2.90 14.85 -2.54
N GLY A 36 -4.22 14.79 -2.71
CA GLY A 36 -4.92 13.56 -3.08
C GLY A 36 -4.43 12.99 -4.41
N ALA A 37 -4.18 13.84 -5.42
CA ALA A 37 -3.67 13.42 -6.72
C ALA A 37 -2.24 12.86 -6.66
N VAL A 38 -1.33 13.49 -5.90
CA VAL A 38 0.06 13.03 -5.70
C VAL A 38 0.07 11.66 -5.02
N TYR A 39 -0.76 11.48 -4.00
CA TYR A 39 -0.90 10.20 -3.32
C TYR A 39 -1.49 9.13 -4.23
N ALA A 40 -2.60 9.46 -4.90
CA ALA A 40 -3.29 8.57 -5.83
C ALA A 40 -2.42 8.15 -7.02
N ALA A 41 -1.59 9.04 -7.55
CA ALA A 41 -0.72 8.75 -8.70
C ALA A 41 0.24 7.59 -8.43
N TYR A 42 0.84 7.53 -7.25
CA TYR A 42 1.69 6.41 -6.86
C TYR A 42 0.91 5.09 -6.86
N PHE A 43 -0.25 5.07 -6.22
CA PHE A 43 -1.06 3.84 -6.14
C PHE A 43 -1.68 3.45 -7.47
N LEU A 44 -1.97 4.43 -8.35
CA LEU A 44 -2.37 4.15 -9.71
C LEU A 44 -1.27 3.43 -10.50
N GLY A 45 -0.03 3.90 -10.39
CA GLY A 45 1.12 3.23 -11.00
C GLY A 45 1.29 1.80 -10.50
N ALA A 46 1.22 1.60 -9.18
CA ALA A 46 1.28 0.28 -8.56
C ALA A 46 0.10 -0.61 -8.98
N PHE A 47 -1.12 -0.09 -9.01
CA PHE A 47 -2.31 -0.79 -9.49
C PHE A 47 -2.14 -1.31 -10.92
N LEU A 48 -1.69 -0.45 -11.83
CA LEU A 48 -1.54 -0.79 -13.25
C LEU A 48 -0.47 -1.87 -13.49
N MET A 49 0.58 -1.89 -12.67
CA MET A 49 1.76 -2.74 -12.96
C MET A 49 1.88 -3.98 -12.07
N THR A 50 1.25 -4.04 -10.89
CA THR A 50 1.42 -5.17 -9.98
C THR A 50 0.96 -6.49 -10.60
N LEU A 51 -0.23 -6.56 -11.17
CA LEU A 51 -0.75 -7.79 -11.77
C LEU A 51 -0.03 -8.16 -13.09
N PRO A 52 0.15 -7.24 -14.06
CA PRO A 52 0.88 -7.55 -15.30
C PRO A 52 2.33 -7.99 -15.06
N SER A 53 3.04 -7.29 -14.18
CA SER A 53 4.45 -7.62 -13.88
C SER A 53 4.60 -8.95 -13.13
N GLY A 54 3.67 -9.29 -12.24
CA GLY A 54 3.62 -10.60 -11.62
C GLY A 54 3.52 -11.72 -12.66
N ILE A 55 2.56 -11.62 -13.59
CA ILE A 55 2.34 -12.59 -14.66
C ILE A 55 3.57 -12.67 -15.61
N LEU A 56 4.09 -11.51 -16.00
CA LEU A 56 5.24 -11.46 -16.90
C LEU A 56 6.52 -11.96 -16.24
N SER A 57 6.74 -11.66 -14.97
CA SER A 57 7.90 -12.14 -14.21
C SER A 57 7.91 -13.66 -14.05
N ASP A 58 6.73 -14.28 -13.89
CA ASP A 58 6.59 -15.72 -13.84
C ASP A 58 6.93 -16.38 -15.21
N ARG A 59 6.69 -15.66 -16.31
CA ARG A 59 6.95 -16.15 -17.68
C ARG A 59 8.37 -15.91 -18.16
N TYR A 60 8.92 -14.72 -17.91
CA TYR A 60 10.20 -14.26 -18.47
C TYR A 60 11.35 -14.25 -17.46
N GLY A 61 11.07 -14.62 -16.22
CA GLY A 61 12.02 -14.57 -15.11
C GLY A 61 11.92 -13.27 -14.30
N PRO A 62 11.94 -13.37 -12.97
CA PRO A 62 11.65 -12.23 -12.09
C PRO A 62 12.79 -11.20 -12.01
N LEU A 63 14.05 -11.60 -12.26
CA LEU A 63 15.22 -10.75 -11.99
C LEU A 63 15.28 -9.51 -12.89
N ALA A 64 14.89 -9.64 -14.17
CA ALA A 64 14.81 -8.49 -15.09
C ALA A 64 13.79 -7.45 -14.61
N PHE A 65 12.63 -7.91 -14.15
CA PHE A 65 11.58 -7.04 -13.60
C PHE A 65 11.99 -6.41 -12.27
N VAL A 66 12.68 -7.16 -11.39
CA VAL A 66 13.25 -6.62 -10.15
C VAL A 66 14.20 -5.48 -10.45
N ARG A 67 15.13 -5.66 -11.39
CA ARG A 67 16.07 -4.62 -11.84
C ARG A 67 15.32 -3.40 -12.39
N ALA A 68 14.41 -3.62 -13.36
CA ALA A 68 13.64 -2.55 -13.97
C ALA A 68 12.85 -1.74 -12.92
N GLY A 69 12.17 -2.41 -11.98
CA GLY A 69 11.44 -1.76 -10.91
C GLY A 69 12.32 -0.93 -9.97
N LEU A 70 13.48 -1.46 -9.56
CA LEU A 70 14.44 -0.74 -8.72
C LEU A 70 15.00 0.50 -9.42
N PHE A 71 15.43 0.38 -10.69
CA PHE A 71 15.94 1.53 -11.46
C PHE A 71 14.87 2.58 -11.69
N LEU A 72 13.64 2.17 -11.97
CA LEU A 72 12.53 3.09 -12.20
C LEU A 72 12.17 3.85 -10.92
N THR A 73 12.16 3.16 -9.76
CA THR A 73 11.94 3.79 -8.45
C THR A 73 13.08 4.75 -8.10
N PHE A 74 14.33 4.38 -8.35
CA PHE A 74 15.48 5.26 -8.13
C PHE A 74 15.41 6.51 -9.02
N ALA A 75 15.15 6.36 -10.30
CA ALA A 75 15.02 7.47 -11.24
C ALA A 75 13.87 8.43 -10.85
N SER A 76 12.73 7.88 -10.45
CA SER A 76 11.60 8.68 -9.96
C SER A 76 11.94 9.42 -8.66
N GLY A 77 12.67 8.79 -7.74
CA GLY A 77 13.17 9.42 -6.52
C GLY A 77 14.06 10.64 -6.81
N ILE A 78 14.95 10.54 -7.80
CA ILE A 78 15.75 11.69 -8.27
C ILE A 78 14.83 12.80 -8.79
N LEU A 79 13.85 12.48 -9.65
CA LEU A 79 12.92 13.47 -10.19
C LEU A 79 12.15 14.18 -9.07
N ILE A 80 11.65 13.45 -8.09
CA ILE A 80 10.90 13.99 -6.94
C ILE A 80 11.82 14.87 -6.08
N SER A 81 13.07 14.46 -5.86
CA SER A 81 14.04 15.20 -5.04
C SER A 81 14.44 16.54 -5.66
N LEU A 82 14.44 16.63 -6.99
CA LEU A 82 14.88 17.83 -7.73
C LEU A 82 13.73 18.75 -8.15
N THR A 83 12.47 18.33 -7.96
CA THR A 83 11.33 19.12 -8.42
C THR A 83 10.60 19.81 -7.27
N THR A 84 10.23 21.07 -7.50
CA THR A 84 9.24 21.79 -6.69
C THR A 84 7.96 22.03 -7.48
N SER A 85 7.94 21.61 -8.77
CA SER A 85 6.80 21.84 -9.65
C SER A 85 5.73 20.77 -9.46
N PRO A 86 4.48 21.15 -9.17
CA PRO A 86 3.35 20.24 -9.09
C PRO A 86 3.13 19.41 -10.36
N PHE A 87 3.38 20.00 -11.54
CA PHE A 87 3.20 19.34 -12.83
C PHE A 87 4.19 18.19 -13.07
N ILE A 88 5.36 18.22 -12.45
CA ILE A 88 6.37 17.17 -12.54
C ILE A 88 6.16 16.15 -11.43
N LEU A 89 5.71 16.59 -10.26
CA LEU A 89 5.56 15.73 -9.09
C LEU A 89 4.55 14.60 -9.31
N VAL A 90 3.38 14.88 -9.89
CA VAL A 90 2.34 13.86 -10.15
C VAL A 90 2.82 12.78 -11.14
N PRO A 91 3.39 13.10 -12.32
CA PRO A 91 3.99 12.09 -13.19
C PRO A 91 5.16 11.33 -12.55
N ALA A 92 6.00 12.00 -11.76
CA ALA A 92 7.11 11.34 -11.06
C ALA A 92 6.59 10.33 -10.01
N ARG A 93 5.52 10.65 -9.29
CA ARG A 93 4.84 9.74 -8.37
C ARG A 93 4.20 8.54 -9.09
N LEU A 94 3.59 8.79 -10.27
CA LEU A 94 3.06 7.70 -11.10
C LEU A 94 4.20 6.75 -11.54
N LEU A 95 5.33 7.31 -11.98
CA LEU A 95 6.51 6.56 -12.39
C LEU A 95 7.08 5.72 -11.22
N GLU A 96 7.13 6.31 -10.02
CA GLU A 96 7.56 5.62 -8.81
C GLU A 96 6.63 4.45 -8.47
N GLY A 97 5.31 4.67 -8.56
CA GLY A 97 4.31 3.62 -8.36
C GLY A 97 4.43 2.48 -9.37
N ILE A 98 4.68 2.80 -10.65
CA ILE A 98 4.98 1.82 -11.69
C ILE A 98 6.21 0.99 -11.30
N GLY A 99 7.30 1.66 -10.91
CA GLY A 99 8.53 1.00 -10.46
C GLY A 99 8.31 0.08 -9.26
N ALA A 100 7.61 0.59 -8.23
CA ALA A 100 7.28 -0.17 -7.04
C ALA A 100 6.37 -1.38 -7.34
N GLY A 101 5.35 -1.21 -8.20
CA GLY A 101 4.45 -2.29 -8.62
C GLY A 101 5.19 -3.41 -9.35
N ILE A 102 6.09 -3.06 -10.27
CA ILE A 102 6.95 -4.01 -10.99
C ILE A 102 7.86 -4.75 -9.99
N PHE A 103 8.55 -4.00 -9.13
CA PHE A 103 9.51 -4.55 -8.18
C PHE A 103 8.85 -5.48 -7.16
N VAL A 104 7.82 -5.00 -6.44
CA VAL A 104 7.22 -5.74 -5.32
C VAL A 104 6.62 -7.05 -5.78
N ALA A 105 5.88 -7.05 -6.90
CA ALA A 105 5.25 -8.26 -7.44
C ALA A 105 6.30 -9.28 -7.87
N SER A 106 7.33 -8.85 -8.61
CA SER A 106 8.36 -9.74 -9.13
C SER A 106 9.31 -10.24 -8.04
N ALA A 107 9.65 -9.41 -7.06
CA ALA A 107 10.47 -9.79 -5.92
C ALA A 107 9.75 -10.82 -5.03
N LEU A 108 8.46 -10.63 -4.78
CA LEU A 108 7.65 -11.59 -4.00
C LEU A 108 7.49 -12.92 -4.74
N SER A 109 7.26 -12.89 -6.07
CA SER A 109 7.25 -14.09 -6.91
C SER A 109 8.57 -14.86 -6.81
N TYR A 110 9.71 -14.16 -6.89
CA TYR A 110 11.03 -14.76 -6.73
C TYR A 110 11.23 -15.40 -5.35
N VAL A 111 10.88 -14.69 -4.28
CA VAL A 111 10.99 -15.18 -2.90
C VAL A 111 10.13 -16.42 -2.68
N ASN A 112 8.90 -16.42 -3.21
CA ASN A 112 7.96 -17.55 -3.10
C ASN A 112 8.40 -18.80 -3.90
N ALA A 113 9.26 -18.65 -4.90
CA ALA A 113 9.81 -19.75 -5.67
C ALA A 113 11.02 -20.42 -4.99
N MET A 114 11.56 -19.85 -3.89
CA MET A 114 12.72 -20.40 -3.19
C MET A 114 12.38 -21.59 -2.29
N PRO A 115 13.32 -22.55 -2.09
CA PRO A 115 13.23 -23.51 -1.02
C PRO A 115 13.18 -22.81 0.34
N GLY A 116 12.22 -23.18 1.20
CA GLY A 116 12.04 -22.52 2.51
C GLY A 116 11.37 -21.14 2.43
N HIS A 117 10.69 -20.83 1.34
CA HIS A 117 10.04 -19.56 1.03
C HIS A 117 9.20 -18.96 2.18
N ARG A 118 8.62 -19.79 3.05
CA ARG A 118 7.76 -19.33 4.16
C ARG A 118 8.48 -18.35 5.09
N ARG A 119 9.76 -18.64 5.44
CA ARG A 119 10.58 -17.76 6.26
C ARG A 119 11.02 -16.51 5.49
N GLU A 120 11.46 -16.69 4.26
CA GLU A 120 11.96 -15.61 3.41
C GLU A 120 10.84 -14.61 3.06
N SER A 121 9.63 -15.10 2.77
CA SER A 121 8.45 -14.26 2.57
C SER A 121 8.06 -13.50 3.83
N GLY A 122 8.20 -14.10 5.00
CA GLY A 122 8.00 -13.42 6.29
C GLY A 122 8.99 -12.28 6.50
N ILE A 123 10.28 -12.51 6.21
CA ILE A 123 11.33 -11.48 6.29
C ILE A 123 11.06 -10.36 5.26
N TYR A 124 10.69 -10.72 4.03
CA TYR A 124 10.34 -9.76 2.99
C TYR A 124 9.20 -8.83 3.43
N MET A 125 8.12 -9.39 3.97
CA MET A 125 6.98 -8.61 4.48
C MET A 125 7.33 -7.76 5.69
N ALA A 126 8.20 -8.25 6.57
CA ALA A 126 8.69 -7.47 7.71
C ALA A 126 9.50 -6.26 7.24
N LEU A 127 10.39 -6.43 6.26
CA LEU A 127 11.20 -5.36 5.69
C LEU A 127 10.36 -4.37 4.87
N LEU A 128 9.32 -4.83 4.17
CA LEU A 128 8.34 -3.99 3.50
C LEU A 128 7.69 -3.02 4.49
N ASN A 129 7.17 -3.55 5.59
CA ASN A 129 6.52 -2.74 6.62
C ASN A 129 7.51 -1.86 7.39
N ALA A 130 8.72 -2.35 7.67
CA ALA A 130 9.78 -1.57 8.30
C ALA A 130 10.17 -0.37 7.42
N GLY A 131 10.29 -0.57 6.10
CA GLY A 131 10.54 0.52 5.14
C GLY A 131 9.44 1.57 5.18
N LEU A 132 8.16 1.14 5.13
CA LEU A 132 7.00 2.02 5.20
C LEU A 132 7.03 2.90 6.48
N VAL A 133 7.17 2.27 7.64
CA VAL A 133 7.21 2.97 8.94
C VAL A 133 8.39 3.93 9.01
N THR A 134 9.57 3.48 8.57
CA THR A 134 10.81 4.28 8.60
C THR A 134 10.71 5.47 7.64
N GLY A 135 10.13 5.28 6.44
CA GLY A 135 9.91 6.34 5.47
C GLY A 135 9.02 7.46 6.02
N LEU A 136 7.88 7.08 6.59
CA LEU A 136 6.94 8.04 7.20
C LEU A 136 7.57 8.82 8.35
N PHE A 137 8.22 8.11 9.28
CA PHE A 137 8.77 8.75 10.48
C PHE A 137 10.00 9.59 10.18
N LEU A 138 11.02 9.01 9.52
CA LEU A 138 12.30 9.68 9.28
C LEU A 138 12.16 10.87 8.33
N ALA A 139 11.30 10.81 7.33
CA ALA A 139 11.13 11.94 6.42
C ALA A 139 10.53 13.15 7.13
N GLY A 140 9.51 12.96 7.97
CA GLY A 140 8.94 14.05 8.76
C GLY A 140 9.90 14.60 9.79
N TRP A 141 10.68 13.73 10.45
CA TRP A 141 11.70 14.13 11.40
C TRP A 141 12.83 14.92 10.73
N LEU A 142 13.35 14.45 9.60
CA LEU A 142 14.40 15.12 8.84
C LEU A 142 13.98 16.51 8.36
N ASP A 143 12.75 16.67 7.86
CA ASP A 143 12.23 17.98 7.47
C ASP A 143 12.20 18.94 8.68
N THR A 144 11.73 18.46 9.82
CA THR A 144 11.67 19.29 11.04
C THR A 144 13.07 19.74 11.52
N VAL A 145 14.10 18.87 11.39
CA VAL A 145 15.47 19.18 11.84
C VAL A 145 16.23 20.01 10.81
N THR A 146 16.06 19.73 9.52
CA THR A 146 16.83 20.35 8.44
C THR A 146 16.12 21.54 7.80
N SER A 147 14.83 21.70 8.05
CA SER A 147 13.93 22.64 7.36
C SER A 147 13.96 22.47 5.83
N HIS A 148 14.17 21.24 5.37
CA HIS A 148 14.27 20.89 3.97
C HIS A 148 13.31 19.73 3.63
N PRO A 149 12.16 19.97 3.00
CA PRO A 149 11.13 18.95 2.74
C PRO A 149 11.62 17.74 1.97
N ALA A 150 12.59 17.92 1.07
CA ALA A 150 13.14 16.82 0.29
C ALA A 150 14.20 15.99 1.03
N ALA A 151 14.62 16.34 2.26
CA ALA A 151 15.72 15.65 2.95
C ALA A 151 15.49 14.13 3.10
N GLY A 152 14.28 13.73 3.52
CA GLY A 152 13.92 12.32 3.63
C GLY A 152 13.84 11.62 2.27
N ILE A 153 13.30 12.31 1.27
CA ILE A 153 13.20 11.79 -0.10
C ILE A 153 14.61 11.57 -0.69
N ILE A 154 15.52 12.52 -0.52
CA ILE A 154 16.92 12.42 -0.95
C ILE A 154 17.61 11.23 -0.25
N LEU A 155 17.46 11.11 1.07
CA LEU A 155 18.05 10.02 1.84
C LEU A 155 17.61 8.66 1.28
N PHE A 156 16.31 8.44 1.09
CA PHE A 156 15.80 7.16 0.62
C PHE A 156 16.03 6.93 -0.87
N THR A 157 16.15 7.99 -1.68
CA THR A 157 16.61 7.89 -3.07
C THR A 157 18.05 7.38 -3.12
N LEU A 158 18.95 7.95 -2.33
CA LEU A 158 20.33 7.48 -2.25
C LEU A 158 20.40 6.03 -1.72
N LEU A 159 19.58 5.71 -0.73
CA LEU A 159 19.49 4.34 -0.22
C LEU A 159 18.99 3.36 -1.29
N SER A 160 18.05 3.75 -2.15
CA SER A 160 17.51 2.91 -3.22
C SER A 160 18.53 2.65 -4.35
N ALA A 161 19.55 3.50 -4.50
CA ALA A 161 20.66 3.28 -5.42
C ALA A 161 21.44 2.01 -5.08
N VAL A 162 21.54 1.67 -3.79
CA VAL A 162 22.30 0.49 -3.33
C VAL A 162 21.69 -0.81 -3.87
N PRO A 163 20.42 -1.17 -3.60
CA PRO A 163 19.84 -2.38 -4.16
C PRO A 163 19.75 -2.34 -5.69
N ALA A 164 19.57 -1.17 -6.31
CA ALA A 164 19.59 -1.03 -7.76
C ALA A 164 20.95 -1.43 -8.33
N GLY A 165 22.06 -0.89 -7.79
CA GLY A 165 23.42 -1.25 -8.20
C GLY A 165 23.76 -2.70 -7.91
N VAL A 166 23.43 -3.20 -6.70
CA VAL A 166 23.66 -4.58 -6.31
C VAL A 166 22.91 -5.57 -7.18
N SER A 167 21.72 -5.20 -7.65
CA SER A 167 20.90 -6.06 -8.54
C SER A 167 21.58 -6.36 -9.87
N LEU A 168 22.45 -5.47 -10.38
CA LEU A 168 23.21 -5.68 -11.62
C LEU A 168 24.21 -6.83 -11.49
N ALA A 169 24.80 -7.00 -10.31
CA ALA A 169 25.77 -8.07 -10.04
C ALA A 169 25.11 -9.42 -9.70
N ALA A 170 23.79 -9.47 -9.56
CA ALA A 170 23.10 -10.73 -9.28
C ALA A 170 23.07 -11.61 -10.54
N PRO A 171 23.47 -12.91 -10.45
CA PRO A 171 23.45 -13.79 -11.60
C PRO A 171 22.02 -14.06 -12.06
N GLU A 172 21.83 -14.17 -13.37
CA GLU A 172 20.56 -14.59 -13.95
C GLU A 172 20.35 -16.08 -13.64
N THR A 173 19.54 -16.36 -12.66
CA THR A 173 19.07 -17.73 -12.44
C THR A 173 17.89 -17.96 -13.37
N SER A 174 18.05 -18.85 -14.33
CA SER A 174 16.93 -19.41 -15.09
C SER A 174 16.02 -20.16 -14.13
N SER A 175 15.06 -19.46 -13.54
CA SER A 175 13.99 -20.12 -12.78
C SER A 175 13.18 -20.96 -13.75
N GLY A 176 13.18 -22.27 -13.51
CA GLY A 176 12.44 -23.21 -14.34
C GLY A 176 11.00 -22.73 -14.50
N GLN A 177 10.59 -22.61 -15.74
CA GLN A 177 9.25 -22.22 -16.16
C GLN A 177 8.20 -23.13 -15.50
N GLN A 178 7.64 -22.69 -14.37
CA GLN A 178 6.36 -23.24 -13.95
C GLN A 178 5.28 -22.54 -14.78
N SER A 179 4.92 -23.18 -15.89
CA SER A 179 3.75 -22.81 -16.69
C SER A 179 2.49 -23.01 -15.82
N ARG A 180 2.15 -22.01 -15.02
CA ARG A 180 0.84 -21.98 -14.36
C ARG A 180 -0.21 -21.71 -15.42
N LYS A 181 -1.22 -22.60 -15.49
CA LYS A 181 -2.37 -22.40 -16.37
C LYS A 181 -3.00 -21.04 -16.07
N PRO A 182 -3.37 -20.26 -17.09
CA PRO A 182 -4.05 -18.99 -16.88
C PRO A 182 -5.37 -19.23 -16.13
N CYS A 183 -5.47 -18.67 -14.94
CA CYS A 183 -6.71 -18.67 -14.18
C CYS A 183 -7.70 -17.66 -14.77
N SER A 184 -8.97 -18.02 -14.83
CA SER A 184 -10.03 -17.08 -15.16
C SER A 184 -10.31 -16.18 -13.95
N VAL A 185 -9.84 -14.94 -13.99
CA VAL A 185 -10.00 -13.93 -12.94
C VAL A 185 -11.48 -13.51 -12.75
N LEU A 186 -12.26 -13.54 -13.84
CA LEU A 186 -13.63 -13.01 -13.85
C LEU A 186 -14.60 -13.74 -12.90
N PRO A 187 -14.64 -15.08 -12.83
CA PRO A 187 -15.48 -15.76 -11.85
C PRO A 187 -15.08 -15.43 -10.40
N LEU A 188 -13.78 -15.37 -10.11
CA LEU A 188 -13.27 -15.07 -8.79
C LEU A 188 -13.69 -13.66 -8.32
N VAL A 189 -13.65 -12.68 -9.23
CA VAL A 189 -14.12 -11.31 -8.93
C VAL A 189 -15.63 -11.29 -8.71
N ARG A 190 -16.41 -11.94 -9.56
CA ARG A 190 -17.88 -11.97 -9.49
C ARG A 190 -18.39 -12.64 -8.20
N ASP A 191 -17.80 -13.78 -7.84
CA ASP A 191 -18.26 -14.58 -6.69
C ASP A 191 -17.93 -13.90 -5.34
N ASN A 192 -16.92 -13.07 -5.29
CA ASN A 192 -16.46 -12.37 -4.09
C ASN A 192 -16.58 -10.83 -4.17
N CYS A 193 -17.50 -10.31 -5.00
CA CYS A 193 -17.61 -8.88 -5.29
C CYS A 193 -17.76 -8.00 -4.03
N GLY A 194 -18.48 -8.45 -2.99
CA GLY A 194 -18.61 -7.72 -1.73
C GLY A 194 -17.29 -7.63 -0.94
N ILE A 195 -16.45 -8.67 -1.00
CA ILE A 195 -15.13 -8.65 -0.34
C ILE A 195 -14.20 -7.69 -1.09
N TRP A 196 -14.18 -7.73 -2.42
CA TRP A 196 -13.40 -6.79 -3.23
C TRP A 196 -13.85 -5.35 -3.02
N TYR A 197 -15.16 -5.09 -2.99
CA TYR A 197 -15.72 -3.78 -2.68
C TYR A 197 -15.26 -3.31 -1.30
N SER A 198 -15.37 -4.17 -0.28
CA SER A 198 -14.92 -3.82 1.07
C SER A 198 -13.41 -3.53 1.12
N SER A 199 -12.59 -4.24 0.34
CA SER A 199 -11.16 -3.99 0.24
C SER A 199 -10.86 -2.61 -0.37
N VAL A 200 -11.50 -2.28 -1.49
CA VAL A 200 -11.36 -0.97 -2.15
C VAL A 200 -11.73 0.16 -1.18
N ILE A 201 -12.87 0.06 -0.53
CA ILE A 201 -13.34 1.14 0.37
C ILE A 201 -12.49 1.22 1.64
N LEU A 202 -12.37 0.12 2.41
CA LEU A 202 -11.79 0.19 3.75
C LEU A 202 -10.27 0.40 3.72
N ILE A 203 -9.55 -0.16 2.75
CA ILE A 203 -8.13 0.13 2.57
C ILE A 203 -7.94 1.54 2.02
N GLY A 204 -8.78 1.97 1.07
CA GLY A 204 -8.72 3.33 0.51
C GLY A 204 -8.94 4.43 1.55
N ILE A 205 -9.75 4.19 2.58
CA ILE A 205 -9.99 5.14 3.70
C ILE A 205 -8.68 5.46 4.45
N THR A 206 -7.81 4.48 4.66
CA THR A 206 -6.51 4.74 5.27
C THR A 206 -5.68 5.69 4.42
N GLY A 207 -5.76 5.57 3.10
CA GLY A 207 -5.13 6.49 2.15
C GLY A 207 -5.67 7.92 2.25
N VAL A 208 -6.98 8.09 2.43
CA VAL A 208 -7.58 9.43 2.63
C VAL A 208 -7.02 10.08 3.89
N ALA A 209 -7.01 9.38 5.03
CA ALA A 209 -6.45 9.90 6.25
C ALA A 209 -4.98 10.29 6.09
N VAL A 210 -4.17 9.42 5.50
CA VAL A 210 -2.72 9.64 5.30
C VAL A 210 -2.44 10.81 4.35
N SER A 211 -3.22 10.99 3.29
CA SER A 211 -2.97 12.01 2.26
C SER A 211 -3.46 13.42 2.63
N LEU A 212 -4.60 13.53 3.33
CA LEU A 212 -5.23 14.82 3.62
C LEU A 212 -4.92 15.37 5.01
N TYR A 213 -4.62 14.49 5.98
CA TYR A 213 -4.37 14.90 7.36
C TYR A 213 -3.16 15.83 7.54
N PRO A 214 -2.04 15.69 6.79
CA PRO A 214 -0.89 16.54 6.94
C PRO A 214 -1.20 18.05 6.83
N GLU A 215 -2.02 18.43 5.87
CA GLU A 215 -2.44 19.82 5.70
C GLU A 215 -3.56 20.23 6.67
N TYR A 216 -4.51 19.32 6.91
CA TYR A 216 -5.63 19.60 7.82
C TYR A 216 -5.18 19.89 9.24
N SER A 217 -4.25 19.09 9.77
CA SER A 217 -3.88 19.12 11.19
C SER A 217 -2.99 20.28 11.59
N LEU A 218 -2.29 20.91 10.65
CA LEU A 218 -1.26 21.93 10.90
C LEU A 218 -0.15 21.46 11.88
N LEU A 219 -0.03 20.15 12.09
CA LEU A 219 1.04 19.57 12.90
C LEU A 219 2.38 19.65 12.17
N SER A 220 3.47 19.64 12.95
CA SER A 220 4.80 19.55 12.35
C SER A 220 4.95 18.24 11.54
N PRO A 221 5.75 18.23 10.45
CA PRO A 221 5.99 17.02 9.65
C PRO A 221 6.48 15.82 10.47
N ALA A 222 7.25 16.07 11.54
CA ALA A 222 7.68 15.01 12.46
C ALA A 222 6.50 14.35 13.19
N LEU A 223 5.53 15.13 13.67
CA LEU A 223 4.33 14.60 14.33
C LEU A 223 3.40 13.89 13.34
N VAL A 224 3.24 14.41 12.14
CA VAL A 224 2.49 13.74 11.07
C VAL A 224 3.15 12.41 10.73
N GLY A 225 4.47 12.39 10.53
CA GLY A 225 5.24 11.17 10.28
C GLY A 225 5.13 10.18 11.43
N PHE A 226 5.16 10.63 12.68
CA PHE A 226 4.97 9.79 13.86
C PHE A 226 3.59 9.12 13.88
N TRP A 227 2.51 9.88 13.72
CA TRP A 227 1.15 9.34 13.78
C TRP A 227 0.81 8.42 12.62
N THR A 228 1.25 8.73 11.41
CA THR A 228 1.07 7.87 10.24
C THR A 228 1.89 6.58 10.36
N ALA A 229 3.10 6.63 10.90
CA ALA A 229 3.90 5.46 11.24
C ALA A 229 3.24 4.63 12.35
N ALA A 230 2.69 5.27 13.40
CA ALA A 230 1.96 4.62 14.48
C ALA A 230 0.71 3.89 13.97
N MET A 231 0.00 4.45 12.98
CA MET A 231 -1.10 3.76 12.29
C MET A 231 -0.62 2.45 11.65
N SER A 232 0.51 2.49 10.94
CA SER A 232 1.06 1.30 10.29
C SER A 232 1.50 0.24 11.30
N ILE A 233 2.12 0.65 12.40
CA ILE A 233 2.49 -0.25 13.51
C ILE A 233 1.23 -0.87 14.13
N SER A 234 0.18 -0.07 14.35
CA SER A 234 -1.11 -0.55 14.87
C SER A 234 -1.76 -1.57 13.92
N THR A 235 -1.67 -1.35 12.59
CA THR A 235 -2.13 -2.30 11.57
C THR A 235 -1.41 -3.63 11.66
N ILE A 236 -0.08 -3.61 11.77
CA ILE A 236 0.74 -4.83 11.90
C ILE A 236 0.40 -5.57 13.19
N ALA A 237 0.29 -4.84 14.31
CA ALA A 237 -0.05 -5.42 15.61
C ALA A 237 -1.43 -6.10 15.56
N ALA A 238 -2.44 -5.42 15.02
CA ALA A 238 -3.78 -5.98 14.87
C ALA A 238 -3.77 -7.22 13.96
N LEU A 239 -3.07 -7.17 12.82
CA LEU A 239 -2.96 -8.30 11.88
C LEU A 239 -2.35 -9.53 12.57
N ILE A 240 -1.27 -9.37 13.34
CA ILE A 240 -0.61 -10.46 14.05
C ILE A 240 -1.51 -11.02 15.15
N LEU A 241 -2.11 -10.16 15.95
CA LEU A 241 -2.93 -10.59 17.09
C LEU A 241 -4.24 -11.24 16.66
N THR A 242 -4.85 -10.76 15.55
CA THR A 242 -6.13 -11.30 15.05
C THR A 242 -5.96 -12.46 14.08
N SER A 243 -4.76 -12.71 13.55
CA SER A 243 -4.48 -13.81 12.59
C SER A 243 -4.77 -15.20 13.12
N LYS A 244 -4.77 -15.39 14.45
CA LYS A 244 -5.08 -16.66 15.12
C LYS A 244 -6.54 -16.78 15.54
N ALA A 245 -7.31 -15.72 15.42
CA ALA A 245 -8.71 -15.70 15.87
C ALA A 245 -9.60 -16.33 14.79
N ILE A 246 -10.41 -17.30 15.20
CA ILE A 246 -11.40 -17.98 14.34
C ILE A 246 -12.72 -17.19 14.43
N TRP A 247 -12.73 -16.01 13.82
CA TRP A 247 -13.93 -15.18 13.76
C TRP A 247 -14.61 -15.29 12.39
N PRO A 248 -15.95 -15.22 12.35
CA PRO A 248 -16.66 -15.18 11.06
C PRO A 248 -16.29 -13.90 10.31
N PRO A 249 -15.77 -14.01 9.06
CA PRO A 249 -15.19 -12.86 8.35
C PRO A 249 -16.20 -11.73 8.09
N VAL A 250 -17.42 -12.05 7.64
CA VAL A 250 -18.42 -11.04 7.24
C VAL A 250 -18.85 -10.14 8.40
N PRO A 251 -19.24 -10.65 9.59
CA PRO A 251 -19.54 -9.81 10.74
C PRO A 251 -18.36 -8.92 11.16
N VAL A 252 -17.13 -9.46 11.12
CA VAL A 252 -15.93 -8.68 11.46
C VAL A 252 -15.73 -7.54 10.48
N ILE A 253 -15.85 -7.77 9.17
CA ILE A 253 -15.70 -6.71 8.16
C ILE A 253 -16.79 -5.64 8.34
N ARG A 254 -18.05 -6.02 8.62
CA ARG A 254 -19.14 -5.07 8.89
C ARG A 254 -18.89 -4.22 10.13
N ALA A 255 -18.53 -4.83 11.25
CA ALA A 255 -18.18 -4.11 12.46
C ALA A 255 -16.99 -3.17 12.25
N SER A 256 -15.97 -3.66 11.55
CA SER A 256 -14.80 -2.87 11.18
C SER A 256 -15.15 -1.69 10.27
N ALA A 257 -16.11 -1.82 9.37
CA ALA A 257 -16.56 -0.73 8.52
C ALA A 257 -17.16 0.44 9.34
N ILE A 258 -17.94 0.11 10.36
CA ILE A 258 -18.49 1.12 11.31
C ILE A 258 -17.36 1.78 12.09
N LEU A 259 -16.45 0.97 12.65
CA LEU A 259 -15.30 1.47 13.42
C LEU A 259 -14.34 2.29 12.55
N MET A 260 -14.17 1.93 11.28
CA MET A 260 -13.36 2.70 10.33
C MET A 260 -13.97 4.08 10.07
N GLY A 261 -15.30 4.15 9.87
CA GLY A 261 -16.02 5.42 9.75
C GLY A 261 -15.87 6.29 11.01
N ALA A 262 -16.02 5.72 12.20
CA ALA A 262 -15.79 6.42 13.46
C ALA A 262 -14.31 6.84 13.61
N GLY A 263 -13.37 5.97 13.26
CA GLY A 263 -11.92 6.24 13.33
C GLY A 263 -11.50 7.40 12.43
N VAL A 264 -12.03 7.47 11.20
CA VAL A 264 -11.71 8.57 10.30
C VAL A 264 -12.27 9.90 10.79
N LEU A 265 -13.46 9.90 11.40
CA LEU A 265 -14.02 11.11 12.03
C LEU A 265 -13.25 11.50 13.29
N LEU A 266 -12.75 10.54 14.05
CA LEU A 266 -11.91 10.79 15.22
C LEU A 266 -10.61 11.52 14.84
N THR A 267 -10.06 11.29 13.64
CA THR A 267 -8.86 12.02 13.20
C THR A 267 -9.09 13.52 13.06
N LEU A 268 -10.35 13.98 12.87
CA LEU A 268 -10.67 15.41 12.84
C LEU A 268 -10.48 16.09 14.22
N VAL A 269 -10.63 15.33 15.28
CA VAL A 269 -10.59 15.86 16.67
C VAL A 269 -9.28 15.50 17.36
N SER A 270 -8.73 14.32 17.06
CA SER A 270 -7.53 13.80 17.72
C SER A 270 -6.69 12.92 16.82
N PRO A 271 -5.37 13.07 16.81
CA PRO A 271 -4.48 12.18 16.06
C PRO A 271 -4.51 10.72 16.55
N LEU A 272 -5.09 10.44 17.74
CA LEU A 272 -5.33 9.06 18.22
C LEU A 272 -6.23 8.27 17.26
N GLY A 273 -7.00 8.95 16.41
CA GLY A 273 -7.76 8.33 15.34
C GLY A 273 -6.91 7.44 14.42
N PHE A 274 -5.62 7.77 14.23
CA PHE A 274 -4.69 6.93 13.45
C PHE A 274 -4.45 5.55 14.07
N LEU A 275 -4.40 5.45 15.40
CA LEU A 275 -4.26 4.16 16.07
C LEU A 275 -5.51 3.29 15.87
N VAL A 276 -6.69 3.92 15.94
CA VAL A 276 -7.97 3.22 15.69
C VAL A 276 -8.04 2.77 14.23
N LEU A 277 -7.74 3.67 13.28
CA LEU A 277 -7.72 3.34 11.85
C LEU A 277 -6.76 2.20 11.55
N GLY A 278 -5.55 2.25 12.10
CA GLY A 278 -4.56 1.19 11.92
C GLY A 278 -5.04 -0.15 12.47
N TRP A 279 -5.53 -0.16 13.70
CA TRP A 279 -6.04 -1.39 14.32
C TRP A 279 -7.18 -2.01 13.52
N VAL A 280 -8.15 -1.21 13.14
CA VAL A 280 -9.30 -1.65 12.36
C VAL A 280 -8.88 -2.12 10.96
N ALA A 281 -7.94 -1.44 10.31
CA ALA A 281 -7.40 -1.87 9.01
C ALA A 281 -6.74 -3.26 9.11
N GLY A 282 -5.96 -3.52 10.16
CA GLY A 282 -5.37 -4.84 10.40
C GLY A 282 -6.41 -5.94 10.58
N MET A 283 -7.47 -5.67 11.35
CA MET A 283 -8.61 -6.60 11.51
C MET A 283 -9.33 -6.87 10.18
N VAL A 284 -9.56 -5.83 9.37
CA VAL A 284 -10.18 -5.95 8.05
C VAL A 284 -9.34 -6.83 7.14
N ILE A 285 -8.04 -6.57 7.04
CA ILE A 285 -7.11 -7.34 6.21
C ILE A 285 -7.13 -8.82 6.64
N ALA A 286 -7.03 -9.10 7.95
CA ALA A 286 -7.08 -10.47 8.47
C ALA A 286 -8.39 -11.17 8.11
N ALA A 287 -9.54 -10.50 8.28
CA ALA A 287 -10.85 -11.05 7.98
C ALA A 287 -11.06 -11.27 6.47
N GLN A 288 -10.61 -10.35 5.63
CA GLN A 288 -10.69 -10.49 4.17
C GLN A 288 -9.82 -11.64 3.65
N LEU A 289 -8.59 -11.76 4.18
CA LEU A 289 -7.69 -12.87 3.84
C LEU A 289 -8.26 -14.21 4.30
N ALA A 290 -8.86 -14.27 5.49
CA ALA A 290 -9.56 -15.47 5.98
C ALA A 290 -10.74 -15.84 5.09
N ALA A 291 -11.54 -14.87 4.63
CA ALA A 291 -12.66 -15.08 3.72
C ALA A 291 -12.23 -15.59 2.34
N LEU A 292 -11.04 -15.21 1.89
CA LEU A 292 -10.48 -15.58 0.58
C LEU A 292 -9.57 -16.82 0.66
N SER A 293 -9.31 -17.36 1.85
CA SER A 293 -8.52 -18.58 2.04
C SER A 293 -9.34 -19.81 1.67
N GLY A 294 -8.71 -20.85 1.11
CA GLY A 294 -9.34 -22.15 0.80
C GLY A 294 -9.45 -22.52 -0.68
N GLY A 295 -9.11 -21.62 -1.61
CA GLY A 295 -9.05 -21.90 -3.04
C GLY A 295 -7.68 -22.43 -3.49
N HIS A 296 -7.65 -23.17 -4.61
CA HIS A 296 -6.41 -23.69 -5.22
C HIS A 296 -5.50 -22.60 -5.82
N GLU A 297 -5.97 -21.35 -5.96
CA GLU A 297 -5.33 -20.27 -6.71
C GLU A 297 -4.90 -19.10 -5.81
N GLN A 298 -4.28 -19.40 -4.67
CA GLN A 298 -3.90 -18.42 -3.65
C GLN A 298 -3.05 -17.26 -4.20
N GLY A 299 -2.18 -17.50 -5.17
CA GLY A 299 -1.37 -16.45 -5.79
C GLY A 299 -2.22 -15.41 -6.54
N THR A 300 -3.21 -15.85 -7.31
CA THR A 300 -4.15 -14.96 -8.04
C THR A 300 -5.02 -14.18 -7.06
N VAL A 301 -5.50 -14.83 -6.00
CA VAL A 301 -6.30 -14.19 -4.94
C VAL A 301 -5.50 -13.09 -4.25
N MET A 302 -4.24 -13.34 -3.87
CA MET A 302 -3.37 -12.35 -3.26
C MET A 302 -3.04 -11.19 -4.20
N GLY A 303 -2.80 -11.49 -5.49
CA GLY A 303 -2.61 -10.46 -6.51
C GLY A 303 -3.84 -9.56 -6.66
N LEU A 304 -5.03 -10.13 -6.73
CA LEU A 304 -6.29 -9.38 -6.78
C LEU A 304 -6.54 -8.57 -5.50
N PHE A 305 -6.20 -9.14 -4.34
CA PHE A 305 -6.33 -8.45 -3.06
C PHE A 305 -5.47 -7.19 -3.03
N SER A 306 -4.19 -7.31 -3.38
CA SER A 306 -3.28 -6.15 -3.47
C SER A 306 -3.77 -5.13 -4.49
N THR A 307 -4.23 -5.58 -5.66
CA THR A 307 -4.76 -4.73 -6.72
C THR A 307 -6.01 -3.97 -6.27
N SER A 308 -6.94 -4.63 -5.54
CA SER A 308 -8.13 -3.96 -5.00
C SER A 308 -7.77 -2.90 -3.95
N GLY A 309 -6.80 -3.17 -3.09
CA GLY A 309 -6.26 -2.19 -2.14
C GLY A 309 -5.65 -0.97 -2.84
N TYR A 310 -4.82 -1.19 -3.86
CA TYR A 310 -4.23 -0.09 -4.65
C TYR A 310 -5.29 0.72 -5.40
N LEU A 311 -6.34 0.07 -5.92
CA LEU A 311 -7.48 0.79 -6.52
C LEU A 311 -8.16 1.70 -5.50
N GLY A 312 -8.39 1.22 -4.28
CA GLY A 312 -8.95 2.01 -3.19
C GLY A 312 -8.07 3.21 -2.83
N MET A 313 -6.77 2.98 -2.67
CA MET A 313 -5.79 4.03 -2.39
C MET A 313 -5.56 5.00 -3.58
N THR A 314 -6.01 4.66 -4.77
CA THR A 314 -6.02 5.55 -5.93
C THR A 314 -7.28 6.42 -5.92
N VAL A 315 -8.46 5.78 -5.87
CA VAL A 315 -9.75 6.45 -6.09
C VAL A 315 -10.16 7.31 -4.90
N LEU A 316 -10.06 6.77 -3.67
CA LEU A 316 -10.60 7.46 -2.50
C LEU A 316 -9.82 8.72 -2.11
N PRO A 317 -8.47 8.73 -2.03
CA PRO A 317 -7.70 9.95 -1.72
C PRO A 317 -7.89 11.05 -2.76
N PHE A 318 -7.96 10.68 -4.05
CA PHE A 318 -8.23 11.64 -5.11
C PHE A 318 -9.63 12.26 -4.99
N ALA A 319 -10.66 11.42 -4.83
CA ALA A 319 -12.05 11.88 -4.66
C ALA A 319 -12.23 12.71 -3.38
N ALA A 320 -11.62 12.28 -2.28
CA ALA A 320 -11.67 13.02 -1.01
C ALA A 320 -10.90 14.35 -1.08
N GLY A 321 -9.76 14.38 -1.79
CA GLY A 321 -9.03 15.62 -2.05
C GLY A 321 -9.86 16.64 -2.83
N LEU A 322 -10.57 16.18 -3.86
CA LEU A 322 -11.49 17.02 -4.62
C LEU A 322 -12.67 17.49 -3.77
N ALA A 323 -13.25 16.62 -2.95
CA ALA A 323 -14.30 16.97 -2.01
C ALA A 323 -13.83 18.00 -0.97
N ALA A 324 -12.60 17.84 -0.45
CA ALA A 324 -12.00 18.79 0.48
C ALA A 324 -11.78 20.16 -0.14
N ARG A 325 -11.39 20.21 -1.40
CA ARG A 325 -11.23 21.47 -2.16
C ARG A 325 -12.56 22.21 -2.34
N ILE A 326 -13.66 21.48 -2.57
CA ILE A 326 -14.99 22.07 -2.83
C ILE A 326 -15.72 22.42 -1.55
N ALA A 327 -15.72 21.53 -0.55
CA ALA A 327 -16.57 21.60 0.64
C ALA A 327 -15.78 21.59 1.97
N GLY A 328 -14.46 21.62 1.90
CA GLY A 328 -13.58 21.59 3.08
C GLY A 328 -13.28 20.20 3.60
N TYR A 329 -12.25 20.11 4.45
CA TYR A 329 -11.78 18.84 5.01
C TYR A 329 -12.83 18.07 5.82
N PRO A 330 -13.65 18.71 6.71
CA PRO A 330 -14.67 17.99 7.45
C PRO A 330 -15.67 17.26 6.55
N ALA A 331 -16.06 17.89 5.43
CA ALA A 331 -16.98 17.28 4.46
C ALA A 331 -16.35 16.07 3.75
N ALA A 332 -15.06 16.16 3.40
CA ALA A 332 -14.34 15.04 2.79
C ALA A 332 -14.22 13.84 3.75
N PHE A 333 -13.88 14.09 5.03
CA PHE A 333 -13.82 13.03 6.03
C PHE A 333 -15.20 12.43 6.35
N LEU A 334 -16.27 13.27 6.38
CA LEU A 334 -17.64 12.78 6.54
C LEU A 334 -18.07 11.91 5.35
N LEU A 335 -17.81 12.35 4.12
CA LEU A 335 -18.05 11.54 2.92
C LEU A 335 -17.35 10.19 3.01
N THR A 336 -16.10 10.20 3.45
CA THR A 336 -15.28 8.99 3.63
C THR A 336 -15.90 8.06 4.68
N ALA A 337 -16.41 8.60 5.79
CA ALA A 337 -17.12 7.82 6.81
C ALA A 337 -18.42 7.21 6.28
N VAL A 338 -19.19 7.95 5.48
CA VAL A 338 -20.40 7.44 4.82
C VAL A 338 -20.07 6.31 3.85
N LEU A 339 -18.98 6.44 3.09
CA LEU A 339 -18.49 5.36 2.22
C LEU A 339 -18.08 4.11 3.01
N ALA A 340 -17.48 4.25 4.21
CA ALA A 340 -17.23 3.10 5.08
C ALA A 340 -18.52 2.37 5.44
N LEU A 341 -19.58 3.10 5.82
CA LEU A 341 -20.85 2.51 6.18
C LEU A 341 -21.55 1.80 5.02
N SER A 342 -21.30 2.20 3.77
CA SER A 342 -21.86 1.52 2.59
C SER A 342 -21.45 0.05 2.51
N VAL A 343 -20.27 -0.31 3.05
CA VAL A 343 -19.78 -1.70 3.10
C VAL A 343 -20.72 -2.62 3.88
N VAL A 344 -21.36 -2.09 4.94
CA VAL A 344 -22.31 -2.87 5.76
C VAL A 344 -23.49 -3.37 4.92
N PHE A 345 -23.95 -2.56 3.96
CA PHE A 345 -25.10 -2.88 3.11
C PHE A 345 -24.72 -3.75 1.92
N PHE A 346 -23.54 -3.54 1.32
CA PHE A 346 -23.10 -4.28 0.13
C PHE A 346 -22.54 -5.67 0.44
N LEU A 347 -22.05 -5.91 1.66
CA LEU A 347 -21.49 -7.21 2.03
C LEU A 347 -22.62 -8.16 2.44
N ARG A 348 -22.85 -9.24 1.66
CA ARG A 348 -23.89 -10.25 1.91
C ARG A 348 -23.32 -11.53 2.53
N ASP A 349 -24.03 -12.14 3.48
CA ASP A 349 -23.60 -13.37 4.16
C ASP A 349 -23.53 -14.59 3.22
N SER A 350 -24.31 -14.57 2.11
CA SER A 350 -24.33 -15.65 1.12
C SER A 350 -23.02 -15.78 0.31
N GLN A 351 -22.18 -14.77 0.29
CA GLN A 351 -20.93 -14.76 -0.48
C GLN A 351 -19.83 -15.63 0.14
N CYS A 352 -19.83 -15.81 1.47
CA CYS A 352 -18.86 -16.68 2.15
C CYS A 352 -19.28 -18.15 2.22
N ARG A 353 -20.57 -18.50 2.08
CA ARG A 353 -21.02 -19.89 2.14
C ARG A 353 -20.54 -20.74 0.98
N LYS A 354 -20.28 -20.14 -0.21
CA LYS A 354 -19.76 -20.86 -1.38
C LYS A 354 -18.32 -21.32 -1.22
N VAL A 355 -17.52 -20.64 -0.39
CA VAL A 355 -16.10 -20.96 -0.15
C VAL A 355 -15.95 -22.06 0.92
N GLN A 356 -16.88 -22.16 1.87
CA GLN A 356 -16.86 -23.17 2.94
C GLN A 356 -17.55 -24.50 2.55
N GLY A 357 -18.20 -24.56 1.40
CA GLY A 357 -18.95 -25.75 0.93
C GLY A 357 -18.11 -26.82 0.22
N PHE A 358 -16.78 -26.74 0.26
CA PHE A 358 -15.83 -27.72 -0.26
C PHE A 358 -14.91 -28.30 0.83
N ALA A 359 -15.39 -28.41 2.05
CA ALA A 359 -14.70 -29.15 3.11
C ALA A 359 -15.38 -30.49 3.34
#